data_d3ab3f85a59fc620530ff5321a4159a6
#
_entry.id   d3ab3f85a59fc620530ff5321a4159a6
#
_cell.length_a   1.000
_cell.length_b   1.000
_cell.length_c   1.000
_cell.angle_alpha   90.00
_cell.angle_beta   90.00
_cell.angle_gamma   90.00
#
_symmetry.space_group_name_H-M   'P 1'
#
loop_
_entity.id
_entity.type
_entity.pdbx_description
1 polymer ?
#
loop_
_entity_poly.entity_id
_entity_poly.type
_entity_poly.pdbx_seq_one_letter_code
_entity_poly.pdbx_strand_id
1 'polypeptide(L)'
;MPIKKGLFKENCELAINLFASNEHSSIYDIEGLSIGSDSQQKIELVRGDDFIKDNQIDSIDFLKLDVEGAEYDALLGFENTIKQGTIKAVQFEYGYINISTKKLLIDYYTFFEANGYTLGKVFPKIVEFRKYQLKYEDFIGPNFIAVKKTETALIQLLSNG
;
A
#
# COMPACT_ATOMS: atom_id res chain seq x y z
N MET A 1 -14.71 14.68 3.28
CA MET A 1 -14.10 15.25 4.50
C MET A 1 -13.00 14.31 4.97
N PRO A 2 -11.79 14.77 5.28
CA PRO A 2 -10.73 13.88 5.74
C PRO A 2 -11.10 13.24 7.09
N ILE A 3 -10.73 11.96 7.24
CA ILE A 3 -10.95 11.18 8.46
C ILE A 3 -9.62 11.04 9.18
N LYS A 4 -9.58 11.40 10.46
CA LYS A 4 -8.36 11.39 11.28
C LYS A 4 -8.09 9.98 11.83
N LYS A 5 -7.85 9.00 10.93
CA LYS A 5 -7.51 7.61 11.25
C LYS A 5 -6.49 7.10 10.24
N GLY A 6 -5.58 6.23 10.67
CA GLY A 6 -4.70 5.50 9.78
C GLY A 6 -5.31 4.17 9.35
N LEU A 7 -4.84 3.62 8.22
CA LEU A 7 -5.21 2.28 7.73
C LEU A 7 -4.19 1.26 8.22
N PHE A 8 -4.68 0.11 8.73
CA PHE A 8 -3.82 -0.96 9.22
C PHE A 8 -4.52 -2.33 9.12
N LYS A 9 -3.82 -3.40 9.47
CA LYS A 9 -4.38 -4.77 9.46
C LYS A 9 -5.44 -5.03 10.52
N GLU A 10 -5.48 -4.23 11.57
CA GLU A 10 -6.39 -4.36 12.70
C GLU A 10 -6.76 -3.01 13.30
N ASN A 11 -7.85 -2.97 14.07
CA ASN A 11 -8.26 -1.77 14.81
C ASN A 11 -7.40 -1.67 16.08
N CYS A 12 -6.59 -0.63 16.20
CA CYS A 12 -5.73 -0.41 17.37
C CYS A 12 -5.30 1.06 17.49
N GLU A 13 -4.60 1.38 18.56
CA GLU A 13 -3.86 2.64 18.72
C GLU A 13 -2.36 2.33 18.70
N LEU A 14 -1.60 3.04 17.88
CA LEU A 14 -0.15 2.97 17.86
C LEU A 14 0.47 4.35 17.98
N ALA A 15 1.74 4.38 18.41
CA ALA A 15 2.54 5.59 18.37
C ALA A 15 3.16 5.72 16.97
N ILE A 16 3.02 6.88 16.35
CA ILE A 16 3.74 7.24 15.13
C ILE A 16 4.96 8.11 15.51
N ASN A 17 6.10 7.78 14.93
CA ASN A 17 7.31 8.58 15.06
C ASN A 17 7.23 9.73 14.07
N LEU A 18 7.31 10.97 14.58
CA LEU A 18 7.35 12.17 13.77
C LEU A 18 8.81 12.56 13.56
N PHE A 19 9.23 12.64 12.30
CA PHE A 19 10.58 13.07 11.95
C PHE A 19 10.61 14.60 11.74
N ALA A 20 11.77 15.23 11.97
CA ALA A 20 11.94 16.69 11.90
C ALA A 20 11.65 17.29 10.52
N SER A 21 11.83 16.54 9.44
CA SER A 21 11.25 16.86 8.14
C SER A 21 9.81 16.34 8.14
N ASN A 22 8.81 17.17 8.29
CA ASN A 22 7.39 16.81 8.30
C ASN A 22 6.91 15.97 7.10
N GLU A 23 7.81 15.48 6.27
CA GLU A 23 7.53 14.73 5.05
C GLU A 23 7.44 13.22 5.27
N HIS A 24 8.03 12.68 6.35
CA HIS A 24 8.03 11.25 6.64
C HIS A 24 7.61 11.01 8.09
N SER A 25 6.57 10.24 8.29
CA SER A 25 6.13 9.79 9.61
C SER A 25 5.76 8.33 9.54
N SER A 26 6.37 7.46 10.36
CA SER A 26 6.17 6.02 10.30
C SER A 26 5.86 5.42 11.67
N ILE A 27 5.06 4.36 11.66
CA ILE A 27 4.86 3.50 12.85
C ILE A 27 6.05 2.55 13.06
N TYR A 28 6.91 2.40 12.05
CA TYR A 28 8.12 1.59 12.12
C TYR A 28 9.34 2.43 12.46
N ASP A 29 10.29 1.79 13.14
CA ASP A 29 11.62 2.36 13.32
C ASP A 29 12.43 2.08 12.04
N ILE A 30 12.75 3.16 11.31
CA ILE A 30 13.45 3.06 10.03
C ILE A 30 14.92 3.29 10.32
N GLU A 31 15.70 2.20 10.31
CA GLU A 31 17.16 2.26 10.48
C GLU A 31 17.79 3.24 9.46
N GLY A 32 18.60 4.16 9.97
CA GLY A 32 19.25 5.20 9.16
C GLY A 32 18.45 6.48 8.99
N LEU A 33 17.16 6.52 9.30
CA LEU A 33 16.36 7.74 9.39
C LEU A 33 16.10 8.16 10.85
N SER A 34 16.53 7.37 11.83
CA SER A 34 16.42 7.63 13.28
C SER A 34 17.31 8.79 13.75
N ILE A 35 17.32 9.89 13.01
CA ILE A 35 17.90 11.15 13.50
C ILE A 35 16.80 11.86 14.26
N GLY A 36 16.64 11.43 15.53
CA GLY A 36 15.84 12.14 16.52
C GLY A 36 14.36 12.23 16.18
N SER A 37 13.58 11.17 16.49
CA SER A 37 12.15 11.34 16.67
C SER A 37 11.94 12.16 17.94
N ASP A 38 11.90 13.48 17.83
CA ASP A 38 11.73 14.39 18.96
C ASP A 38 10.32 14.30 19.56
N SER A 39 9.37 13.63 18.88
CA SER A 39 8.02 13.43 19.40
C SER A 39 7.33 12.21 18.83
N GLN A 40 6.59 11.53 19.68
CA GLN A 40 5.65 10.47 19.30
C GLN A 40 4.21 10.98 19.45
N GLN A 41 3.37 10.66 18.48
CA GLN A 41 1.94 10.94 18.55
C GLN A 41 1.15 9.63 18.49
N LYS A 42 0.15 9.47 19.36
CA LYS A 42 -0.80 8.36 19.26
C LYS A 42 -1.75 8.60 18.09
N ILE A 43 -1.94 7.57 17.29
CA ILE A 43 -2.89 7.57 16.18
C ILE A 43 -3.85 6.39 16.33
N GLU A 44 -5.11 6.62 15.99
CA GLU A 44 -6.11 5.57 15.87
C GLU A 44 -5.97 4.92 14.50
N LEU A 45 -5.85 3.60 14.47
CA LEU A 45 -5.75 2.80 13.28
C LEU A 45 -7.01 1.97 13.09
N VAL A 46 -7.47 1.85 11.86
CA VAL A 46 -8.67 1.10 11.50
C VAL A 46 -8.36 0.06 10.44
N ARG A 47 -8.96 -1.11 10.61
CA ARG A 47 -8.91 -2.15 9.60
C ARG A 47 -9.76 -1.74 8.39
N GLY A 48 -9.20 -1.81 7.18
CA GLY A 48 -9.86 -1.36 5.97
C GLY A 48 -11.21 -2.02 5.70
N ASP A 49 -11.32 -3.34 5.89
CA ASP A 49 -12.58 -4.08 5.74
C ASP A 49 -13.68 -3.57 6.69
N ASP A 50 -13.32 -3.24 7.95
CA ASP A 50 -14.27 -2.71 8.93
C ASP A 50 -14.71 -1.31 8.56
N PHE A 51 -13.76 -0.47 8.13
CA PHE A 51 -14.06 0.88 7.65
C PHE A 51 -15.03 0.89 6.47
N ILE A 52 -14.84 0.00 5.50
CA ILE A 52 -15.73 -0.15 4.34
C ILE A 52 -17.13 -0.55 4.79
N LYS A 53 -17.21 -1.55 5.67
CA LYS A 53 -18.48 -2.06 6.21
C LYS A 53 -19.25 -0.98 6.97
N ASP A 54 -18.57 -0.28 7.89
CA ASP A 54 -19.19 0.72 8.77
C ASP A 54 -19.68 1.95 7.98
N ASN A 55 -19.02 2.27 6.86
CA ASN A 55 -19.39 3.39 6.00
C ASN A 55 -20.24 2.98 4.79
N GLN A 56 -20.66 1.70 4.68
CA GLN A 56 -21.51 1.18 3.62
C GLN A 56 -20.94 1.45 2.22
N ILE A 57 -19.62 1.23 2.05
CA ILE A 57 -18.93 1.41 0.77
C ILE A 57 -19.02 0.11 -0.02
N ASP A 58 -19.73 0.11 -1.14
CA ASP A 58 -19.95 -1.09 -1.96
C ASP A 58 -18.74 -1.46 -2.81
N SER A 59 -18.00 -0.47 -3.29
CA SER A 59 -16.83 -0.68 -4.15
C SER A 59 -15.85 0.49 -4.07
N ILE A 60 -14.59 0.21 -4.43
CA ILE A 60 -13.51 1.21 -4.51
C ILE A 60 -12.93 1.15 -5.92
N ASP A 61 -12.97 2.27 -6.64
CA ASP A 61 -12.31 2.36 -7.95
C ASP A 61 -10.80 2.39 -7.83
N PHE A 62 -10.28 3.15 -6.84
CA PHE A 62 -8.85 3.33 -6.65
C PHE A 62 -8.52 3.50 -5.16
N LEU A 63 -7.68 2.60 -4.64
CA LEU A 63 -7.11 2.69 -3.30
C LEU A 63 -5.63 3.07 -3.41
N LYS A 64 -5.23 4.20 -2.83
CA LYS A 64 -3.82 4.57 -2.68
C LYS A 64 -3.38 4.28 -1.25
N LEU A 65 -2.31 3.51 -1.11
CA LEU A 65 -1.60 3.25 0.14
C LEU A 65 -0.24 3.95 0.07
N ASP A 66 -0.06 4.94 0.94
CA ASP A 66 1.12 5.79 1.06
C ASP A 66 1.25 6.10 2.55
N VAL A 67 1.77 5.12 3.28
CA VAL A 67 1.72 5.04 4.75
C VAL A 67 3.09 4.75 5.35
N GLU A 68 4.13 5.09 4.59
CA GLU A 68 5.53 5.14 5.04
C GLU A 68 5.99 3.84 5.72
N GLY A 69 5.83 2.72 4.99
CA GLY A 69 6.27 1.38 5.41
C GLY A 69 5.17 0.46 5.93
N ALA A 70 3.96 0.98 6.21
CA ALA A 70 2.84 0.17 6.65
C ALA A 70 1.92 -0.31 5.50
N GLU A 71 2.36 -0.18 4.23
CA GLU A 71 1.55 -0.49 3.03
C GLU A 71 1.05 -1.93 3.05
N TYR A 72 1.92 -2.88 3.39
CA TYR A 72 1.53 -4.28 3.42
C TYR A 72 0.58 -4.61 4.58
N ASP A 73 0.77 -4.00 5.76
CA ASP A 73 -0.16 -4.17 6.88
C ASP A 73 -1.51 -3.50 6.58
N ALA A 74 -1.51 -2.32 5.96
CA ALA A 74 -2.74 -1.68 5.50
C ALA A 74 -3.45 -2.53 4.44
N LEU A 75 -2.69 -3.12 3.49
CA LEU A 75 -3.21 -4.04 2.49
C LEU A 75 -3.91 -5.25 3.11
N LEU A 76 -3.31 -5.86 4.15
CA LEU A 76 -3.94 -6.95 4.91
C LEU A 76 -5.23 -6.51 5.59
N GLY A 77 -5.37 -5.24 5.95
CA GLY A 77 -6.61 -4.65 6.45
C GLY A 77 -7.76 -4.69 5.44
N PHE A 78 -7.48 -4.76 4.14
CA PHE A 78 -8.45 -4.88 3.05
C PHE A 78 -8.54 -6.31 2.47
N GLU A 79 -8.04 -7.31 3.17
CA GLU A 79 -7.92 -8.67 2.63
C GLU A 79 -9.25 -9.23 2.12
N ASN A 80 -10.34 -9.08 2.88
CA ASN A 80 -11.65 -9.59 2.48
C ASN A 80 -12.23 -8.81 1.29
N THR A 81 -12.09 -7.49 1.29
CA THR A 81 -12.56 -6.63 0.21
C THR A 81 -11.81 -6.92 -1.10
N ILE A 82 -10.50 -7.18 -1.01
CA ILE A 82 -9.68 -7.59 -2.17
C ILE A 82 -10.09 -8.98 -2.66
N LYS A 83 -10.28 -9.96 -1.77
CA LYS A 83 -10.76 -11.30 -2.13
C LYS A 83 -12.13 -11.28 -2.80
N GLN A 84 -13.03 -10.40 -2.37
CA GLN A 84 -14.34 -10.19 -3.00
C GLN A 84 -14.23 -9.48 -4.36
N GLY A 85 -13.08 -8.88 -4.64
CA GLY A 85 -12.82 -8.17 -5.89
C GLY A 85 -13.63 -6.87 -6.06
N THR A 86 -13.95 -6.21 -4.97
CA THR A 86 -14.68 -4.93 -4.99
C THR A 86 -13.77 -3.70 -5.07
N ILE A 87 -12.45 -3.90 -5.06
CA ILE A 87 -11.45 -2.86 -5.35
C ILE A 87 -10.92 -3.08 -6.78
N LYS A 88 -11.00 -2.07 -7.65
CA LYS A 88 -10.52 -2.19 -9.04
C LYS A 88 -9.01 -2.06 -9.16
N ALA A 89 -8.43 -1.08 -8.46
CA ALA A 89 -6.99 -0.84 -8.49
C ALA A 89 -6.46 -0.40 -7.12
N VAL A 90 -5.24 -0.86 -6.80
CA VAL A 90 -4.53 -0.51 -5.57
C VAL A 90 -3.13 -0.02 -5.94
N GLN A 91 -2.81 1.23 -5.60
CA GLN A 91 -1.46 1.76 -5.69
C GLN A 91 -0.79 1.68 -4.32
N PHE A 92 0.48 1.29 -4.30
CA PHE A 92 1.28 1.22 -3.08
C PHE A 92 2.74 1.58 -3.38
N GLU A 93 3.46 1.98 -2.34
CA GLU A 93 4.89 2.20 -2.43
C GLU A 93 5.68 0.94 -2.10
N TYR A 94 6.78 0.75 -2.84
CA TYR A 94 7.79 -0.26 -2.56
C TYR A 94 9.17 0.35 -2.79
N GLY A 95 10.01 0.32 -1.79
CA GLY A 95 11.34 0.93 -1.84
C GLY A 95 12.20 0.55 -0.65
N TYR A 96 13.20 1.38 -0.36
CA TYR A 96 14.18 1.13 0.71
C TYR A 96 13.56 0.91 2.10
N ILE A 97 12.39 1.49 2.39
CA ILE A 97 11.68 1.30 3.66
C ILE A 97 11.30 -0.18 3.89
N ASN A 98 11.11 -0.92 2.80
CA ASN A 98 10.77 -2.34 2.85
C ASN A 98 11.90 -3.22 3.39
N ILE A 99 13.14 -2.72 3.43
CA ILE A 99 14.27 -3.37 4.09
C ILE A 99 14.01 -3.45 5.60
N SER A 100 13.56 -2.35 6.22
CA SER A 100 13.25 -2.29 7.65
C SER A 100 12.00 -3.09 8.01
N THR A 101 10.96 -3.02 7.20
CA THR A 101 9.70 -3.76 7.44
C THR A 101 9.79 -5.24 7.07
N LYS A 102 10.85 -5.65 6.36
CA LYS A 102 11.07 -7.03 5.87
C LYS A 102 9.93 -7.53 4.99
N LYS A 103 9.29 -6.61 4.25
CA LYS A 103 8.27 -6.92 3.25
C LYS A 103 8.87 -6.79 1.87
N LEU A 104 8.99 -7.91 1.17
CA LEU A 104 9.57 -7.97 -0.16
C LEU A 104 8.50 -7.74 -1.23
N LEU A 105 8.92 -7.37 -2.41
CA LEU A 105 8.02 -7.20 -3.56
C LEU A 105 7.30 -8.52 -3.91
N ILE A 106 7.96 -9.66 -3.70
CA ILE A 106 7.35 -10.98 -3.89
C ILE A 106 6.12 -11.19 -3.00
N ASP A 107 6.10 -10.62 -1.78
CA ASP A 107 4.94 -10.75 -0.89
C ASP A 107 3.71 -10.07 -1.49
N TYR A 108 3.87 -8.87 -2.07
CA TYR A 108 2.81 -8.15 -2.78
C TYR A 108 2.35 -8.91 -4.04
N TYR A 109 3.29 -9.42 -4.85
CA TYR A 109 2.95 -10.23 -6.01
C TYR A 109 2.14 -11.47 -5.61
N THR A 110 2.60 -12.21 -4.61
CA THR A 110 1.93 -13.42 -4.12
C THR A 110 0.50 -13.10 -3.65
N PHE A 111 0.35 -12.05 -2.85
CA PHE A 111 -0.95 -11.63 -2.32
C PHE A 111 -1.90 -11.23 -3.46
N PHE A 112 -1.49 -10.35 -4.33
CA PHE A 112 -2.36 -9.81 -5.38
C PHE A 112 -2.67 -10.84 -6.48
N GLU A 113 -1.69 -11.62 -6.94
CA GLU A 113 -1.92 -12.63 -7.98
C GLU A 113 -2.87 -13.74 -7.52
N ALA A 114 -2.77 -14.15 -6.23
CA ALA A 114 -3.68 -15.12 -5.63
C ALA A 114 -5.14 -14.60 -5.56
N ASN A 115 -5.32 -13.29 -5.54
CA ASN A 115 -6.63 -12.63 -5.48
C ASN A 115 -7.11 -12.08 -6.84
N GLY A 116 -6.48 -12.50 -7.95
CA GLY A 116 -6.94 -12.17 -9.30
C GLY A 116 -6.53 -10.81 -9.83
N TYR A 117 -5.47 -10.23 -9.29
CA TYR A 117 -4.87 -8.97 -9.78
C TYR A 117 -3.62 -9.23 -10.62
N THR A 118 -3.24 -8.25 -11.41
CA THR A 118 -1.93 -8.14 -12.06
C THR A 118 -1.22 -6.91 -11.55
N LEU A 119 0.12 -6.99 -11.42
CA LEU A 119 0.92 -5.89 -10.89
C LEU A 119 1.77 -5.28 -11.99
N GLY A 120 1.96 -3.96 -11.88
CA GLY A 120 2.88 -3.20 -12.71
C GLY A 120 3.64 -2.15 -11.91
N LYS A 121 4.86 -1.86 -12.39
CA LYS A 121 5.64 -0.71 -11.92
C LYS A 121 5.16 0.55 -12.63
N VAL A 122 4.90 1.61 -11.86
CA VAL A 122 4.43 2.88 -12.40
C VAL A 122 5.63 3.69 -12.88
N PHE A 123 5.59 4.11 -14.14
CA PHE A 123 6.53 5.05 -14.75
C PHE A 123 5.79 6.33 -15.14
N PRO A 124 6.49 7.44 -15.45
CA PRO A 124 5.84 8.73 -15.69
C PRO A 124 4.76 8.75 -16.78
N LYS A 125 4.80 7.82 -17.74
CA LYS A 125 3.87 7.77 -18.87
C LYS A 125 3.07 6.47 -18.94
N ILE A 126 3.58 5.38 -18.40
CA ILE A 126 3.00 4.04 -18.53
C ILE A 126 3.10 3.26 -17.24
N VAL A 127 2.30 2.21 -17.14
CA VAL A 127 2.48 1.14 -16.16
C VAL A 127 3.01 -0.09 -16.89
N GLU A 128 4.16 -0.58 -16.47
CA GLU A 128 4.72 -1.84 -16.97
C GLU A 128 4.16 -3.00 -16.15
N PHE A 129 3.07 -3.61 -16.62
CA PHE A 129 2.55 -4.86 -16.06
C PHE A 129 3.46 -6.02 -16.39
N ARG A 130 3.92 -6.74 -15.37
CA ARG A 130 4.92 -7.80 -15.56
C ARG A 130 4.80 -8.89 -14.50
N LYS A 131 5.28 -10.09 -14.80
CA LYS A 131 5.44 -11.16 -13.82
C LYS A 131 6.62 -10.86 -12.90
N TYR A 132 6.51 -11.31 -11.67
CA TYR A 132 7.62 -11.19 -10.72
C TYR A 132 8.91 -11.84 -11.24
N GLN A 133 10.03 -11.18 -10.97
CA GLN A 133 11.38 -11.71 -11.14
C GLN A 133 12.24 -11.20 -9.99
N LEU A 134 13.16 -12.01 -9.48
CA LEU A 134 14.01 -11.66 -8.34
C LEU A 134 14.79 -10.34 -8.53
N LYS A 135 15.20 -10.02 -9.76
CA LYS A 135 15.89 -8.76 -10.07
C LYS A 135 15.07 -7.49 -9.83
N TYR A 136 13.75 -7.64 -9.56
CA TYR A 136 12.88 -6.51 -9.25
C TYR A 136 12.84 -6.17 -7.76
N GLU A 137 13.49 -6.99 -6.91
CA GLU A 137 13.79 -6.65 -5.51
C GLU A 137 14.94 -5.63 -5.46
N ASP A 138 14.77 -4.51 -6.17
CA ASP A 138 15.80 -3.48 -6.32
C ASP A 138 15.69 -2.39 -5.24
N PHE A 139 14.57 -2.36 -4.49
CA PHE A 139 14.26 -1.34 -3.49
C PHE A 139 14.31 0.10 -4.03
N ILE A 140 14.28 0.24 -5.34
CA ILE A 140 14.24 1.54 -6.04
C ILE A 140 12.77 1.85 -6.32
N GLY A 141 12.23 2.69 -5.47
CA GLY A 141 10.83 3.08 -5.50
C GLY A 141 10.37 3.81 -6.74
N PRO A 142 9.27 4.55 -6.61
CA PRO A 142 8.40 4.35 -5.44
C PRO A 142 7.14 3.52 -5.73
N ASN A 143 6.53 3.63 -6.93
CA ASN A 143 5.11 3.27 -7.06
C ASN A 143 4.89 2.01 -7.87
N PHE A 144 4.09 1.12 -7.31
CA PHE A 144 3.49 -0.04 -7.97
C PHE A 144 1.97 0.09 -7.97
N ILE A 145 1.32 -0.54 -8.94
CA ILE A 145 -0.13 -0.65 -9.00
C ILE A 145 -0.53 -2.10 -9.25
N ALA A 146 -1.50 -2.56 -8.48
CA ALA A 146 -2.21 -3.80 -8.72
C ALA A 146 -3.58 -3.48 -9.31
N VAL A 147 -3.92 -4.07 -10.45
CA VAL A 147 -5.21 -3.88 -11.14
C VAL A 147 -5.90 -5.23 -11.26
N LYS A 148 -7.20 -5.28 -10.95
CA LYS A 148 -7.99 -6.50 -11.09
C LYS A 148 -7.95 -6.98 -12.54
N LYS A 149 -7.65 -8.26 -12.78
CA LYS A 149 -7.46 -8.82 -14.13
C LYS A 149 -8.70 -8.68 -15.03
N THR A 150 -9.89 -8.53 -14.45
CA THR A 150 -11.14 -8.28 -15.19
C THR A 150 -11.27 -6.85 -15.72
N GLU A 151 -10.48 -5.90 -15.19
CA GLU A 151 -10.46 -4.50 -15.62
C GLU A 151 -9.54 -4.30 -16.84
N THR A 152 -9.83 -5.03 -17.91
CA THR A 152 -8.99 -5.09 -19.13
C THR A 152 -8.80 -3.73 -19.80
N ALA A 153 -9.85 -2.92 -19.85
CA ALA A 153 -9.79 -1.57 -20.42
C ALA A 153 -8.86 -0.66 -19.61
N LEU A 154 -8.90 -0.75 -18.27
CA LEU A 154 -8.02 0.02 -17.40
C LEU A 154 -6.55 -0.44 -17.56
N ILE A 155 -6.30 -1.74 -17.61
CA ILE A 155 -4.96 -2.29 -17.84
C ILE A 155 -4.41 -1.80 -19.18
N GLN A 156 -5.22 -1.85 -20.25
CA GLN A 156 -4.82 -1.37 -21.57
C GLN A 156 -4.52 0.14 -21.57
N LEU A 157 -5.38 0.94 -20.94
CA LEU A 157 -5.16 2.39 -20.80
C LEU A 157 -3.84 2.70 -20.11
N LEU A 158 -3.58 2.06 -18.97
CA LEU A 158 -2.36 2.28 -18.20
C LEU A 158 -1.09 1.78 -18.89
N SER A 159 -1.19 0.76 -19.76
CA SER A 159 -0.05 0.20 -20.49
C SER A 159 0.38 1.05 -21.68
N ASN A 160 -0.50 1.85 -22.24
CA ASN A 160 -0.26 2.57 -23.51
C ASN A 160 0.02 4.08 -23.30
N GLY A 161 -0.21 4.61 -22.12
CA GLY A 161 0.03 6.01 -21.76
C GLY A 161 -0.97 6.97 -22.36
#